data_bacb9a48b8d85a37ac5b729b624b4a4d
#
_entry.id   bacb9a48b8d85a37ac5b729b624b4a4d
#
_cell.length_a   1.000
_cell.length_b   1.000
_cell.length_c   1.000
_cell.angle_alpha   90.00
_cell.angle_beta   90.00
_cell.angle_gamma   90.00
#
_symmetry.space_group_name_H-M   'P 1'
#
loop_
_entity.id
_entity.type
_entity.pdbx_description
1 polymer ?
#
loop_
_entity_poly.entity_id
_entity_poly.type
_entity_poly.pdbx_seq_one_letter_code
_entity_poly.pdbx_strand_id
1 'polypeptide(L)'
;MSTALLPPRTENTARAGAATAVRLEGVERHFPVSEGRRQVLRELDIDLFAGEIVAVVGPSGCGKSTLLRLIAGLDAPSGGAITIDGSGVSDTDERTAVAFQEPRLLPWRTLAQNVELGLPRSLRGKAARAERVGELLRLVGLDHAAAQRPREVSGGMAQRASLARALARNPSVLLLDEPFGALDALTRLRMQDLLLDIHAAEPTTILLVTHDVEEALYLADRVLLLRSLAVDPDPDAASIARTISVPGIRPRDRADRGIAKLRAELLEGLGVDTHHSDTLETR
;
A
#
# COMPACT_ATOMS: atom_id res chain seq x y z
N MET A 1 -17.24 -15.90 34.12
CA MET A 1 -16.85 -14.53 33.76
C MET A 1 -15.34 -14.54 33.67
N SER A 2 -14.82 -14.71 32.47
CA SER A 2 -13.37 -14.71 32.19
C SER A 2 -13.10 -13.59 31.25
N THR A 3 -12.52 -12.51 31.76
CA THR A 3 -12.10 -11.33 31.01
C THR A 3 -10.83 -11.70 30.24
N ALA A 4 -10.94 -11.93 28.94
CA ALA A 4 -9.78 -12.11 28.08
C ALA A 4 -9.06 -10.75 28.00
N LEU A 5 -7.92 -10.64 28.67
CA LEU A 5 -6.97 -9.55 28.50
C LEU A 5 -6.42 -9.62 27.08
N LEU A 6 -6.65 -8.56 26.31
CA LEU A 6 -5.90 -8.28 25.08
C LEU A 6 -4.40 -8.30 25.41
N PRO A 7 -3.56 -8.94 24.57
CA PRO A 7 -2.11 -8.90 24.77
C PRO A 7 -1.61 -7.45 24.68
N PRO A 8 -0.58 -7.08 25.48
CA PRO A 8 -0.05 -5.73 25.47
C PRO A 8 0.49 -5.38 24.07
N ARG A 9 0.12 -4.18 23.60
CA ARG A 9 0.71 -3.57 22.41
C ARG A 9 2.23 -3.57 22.58
N THR A 10 2.93 -4.39 21.82
CA THR A 10 4.38 -4.26 21.68
C THR A 10 4.64 -2.97 20.90
N GLU A 11 4.83 -1.89 21.62
CA GLU A 11 5.24 -0.60 21.07
C GLU A 11 6.59 -0.79 20.36
N ASN A 12 6.59 -0.50 19.07
CA ASN A 12 7.84 -0.31 18.32
C ASN A 12 8.47 0.99 18.87
N THR A 13 9.40 0.87 19.79
CA THR A 13 10.00 1.97 20.56
C THR A 13 10.71 3.03 19.71
N ALA A 14 10.87 2.80 18.40
CA ALA A 14 11.48 3.75 17.47
C ALA A 14 10.52 4.89 17.00
N ARG A 15 9.21 4.78 17.28
CA ARG A 15 8.19 5.74 16.79
C ARG A 15 7.31 6.37 17.88
N ALA A 16 7.67 6.22 19.14
CA ALA A 16 6.99 6.91 20.23
C ALA A 16 7.13 8.44 20.03
N GLY A 17 6.06 9.07 19.49
CA GLY A 17 6.01 10.50 19.22
C GLY A 17 5.86 10.90 17.75
N ALA A 18 5.82 9.95 16.80
CA ALA A 18 5.51 10.27 15.40
C ALA A 18 4.05 10.74 15.27
N ALA A 19 3.86 11.86 14.56
CA ALA A 19 2.51 12.36 14.26
C ALA A 19 1.74 11.36 13.40
N THR A 20 0.42 11.27 13.59
CA THR A 20 -0.45 10.46 12.74
C THR A 20 -0.63 11.19 11.41
N ALA A 21 -0.21 10.55 10.31
CA ALA A 21 -0.38 11.10 8.96
C ALA A 21 -1.79 10.81 8.40
N VAL A 22 -2.34 9.60 8.66
CA VAL A 22 -3.70 9.23 8.26
C VAL A 22 -4.40 8.58 9.43
N ARG A 23 -5.64 9.00 9.69
CA ARG A 23 -6.51 8.37 10.68
C ARG A 23 -7.84 8.00 10.05
N LEU A 24 -8.25 6.77 10.25
CA LEU A 24 -9.58 6.25 9.97
C LEU A 24 -10.27 5.96 11.29
N GLU A 25 -11.50 6.44 11.46
CA GLU A 25 -12.30 6.26 12.69
C GLU A 25 -13.67 5.69 12.31
N GLY A 26 -13.92 4.43 12.68
CA GLY A 26 -15.18 3.73 12.40
C GLY A 26 -15.56 3.71 10.93
N VAL A 27 -14.59 3.62 10.01
CA VAL A 27 -14.85 3.77 8.58
C VAL A 27 -15.60 2.56 8.03
N GLU A 28 -16.70 2.86 7.35
CA GLU A 28 -17.54 1.89 6.67
C GLU A 28 -17.66 2.18 5.18
N ARG A 29 -17.83 1.14 4.37
CA ARG A 29 -18.21 1.27 2.97
C ARG A 29 -19.14 0.16 2.52
N HIS A 30 -20.28 0.57 2.00
CA HIS A 30 -21.25 -0.34 1.36
C HIS A 30 -21.62 0.19 -0.03
N PHE A 31 -21.97 -0.73 -0.93
CA PHE A 31 -22.42 -0.41 -2.28
C PHE A 31 -23.86 -0.89 -2.48
N PRO A 32 -24.69 -0.16 -3.23
CA PRO A 32 -26.02 -0.62 -3.59
C PRO A 32 -25.89 -1.84 -4.51
N VAL A 33 -26.73 -2.84 -4.27
CA VAL A 33 -26.90 -4.03 -5.13
C VAL A 33 -28.37 -4.22 -5.40
N SER A 34 -28.72 -5.11 -6.35
CA SER A 34 -30.13 -5.36 -6.75
C SER A 34 -31.04 -5.71 -5.56
N GLU A 35 -30.51 -6.38 -4.55
CA GLU A 35 -31.24 -6.78 -3.35
C GLU A 35 -30.59 -6.19 -2.09
N GLY A 36 -30.63 -4.85 -1.93
CA GLY A 36 -30.17 -4.19 -0.72
C GLY A 36 -28.80 -3.54 -0.83
N ARG A 37 -27.90 -3.79 0.16
CA ARG A 37 -26.57 -3.19 0.24
C ARG A 37 -25.53 -4.28 0.49
N ARG A 38 -24.43 -4.24 -0.25
CA ARG A 38 -23.25 -5.08 0.00
C ARG A 38 -22.26 -4.29 0.82
N GLN A 39 -22.02 -4.70 2.05
CA GLN A 39 -20.96 -4.14 2.89
C GLN A 39 -19.62 -4.69 2.45
N VAL A 40 -18.65 -3.80 2.25
CA VAL A 40 -17.29 -4.15 1.80
C VAL A 40 -16.28 -3.84 2.88
N LEU A 41 -16.48 -2.74 3.61
CA LEU A 41 -15.66 -2.36 4.76
C LEU A 41 -16.57 -2.04 5.95
N ARG A 42 -16.16 -2.49 7.15
CA ARG A 42 -16.87 -2.29 8.41
C ARG A 42 -15.88 -1.99 9.52
N GLU A 43 -16.20 -0.95 10.31
CA GLU A 43 -15.50 -0.59 11.53
C GLU A 43 -13.97 -0.59 11.38
N LEU A 44 -13.50 0.18 10.39
CA LEU A 44 -12.07 0.34 10.20
C LEU A 44 -11.55 1.47 11.08
N ASP A 45 -10.74 1.08 12.06
CA ASP A 45 -9.96 1.98 12.91
C ASP A 45 -8.48 1.77 12.64
N ILE A 46 -7.86 2.73 11.96
CA ILE A 46 -6.46 2.65 11.51
C ILE A 46 -5.79 3.99 11.72
N ASP A 47 -4.63 3.99 12.37
CA ASP A 47 -3.68 5.10 12.35
C ASP A 47 -2.47 4.71 11.48
N LEU A 48 -2.12 5.52 10.49
CA LEU A 48 -0.84 5.47 9.80
C LEU A 48 0.05 6.59 10.32
N PHE A 49 1.22 6.25 10.80
CA PHE A 49 2.16 7.23 11.34
C PHE A 49 3.03 7.84 10.22
N ALA A 50 3.48 9.09 10.41
CA ALA A 50 4.31 9.77 9.43
C ALA A 50 5.60 8.96 9.12
N GLY A 51 5.86 8.75 7.85
CA GLY A 51 6.99 7.95 7.36
C GLY A 51 6.88 6.45 7.62
N GLU A 52 5.69 5.93 7.98
CA GLU A 52 5.45 4.51 8.14
C GLU A 52 5.09 3.84 6.81
N ILE A 53 5.55 2.62 6.59
CA ILE A 53 5.05 1.75 5.52
C ILE A 53 4.09 0.73 6.14
N VAL A 54 2.83 0.79 5.77
CA VAL A 54 1.80 -0.19 6.17
C VAL A 54 1.37 -0.99 4.95
N ALA A 55 1.44 -2.32 5.04
CA ALA A 55 0.90 -3.20 4.02
C ALA A 55 -0.50 -3.69 4.40
N VAL A 56 -1.36 -3.82 3.40
CA VAL A 56 -2.70 -4.40 3.53
C VAL A 56 -2.76 -5.67 2.69
N VAL A 57 -2.98 -6.79 3.35
CA VAL A 57 -3.17 -8.10 2.71
C VAL A 57 -4.56 -8.63 2.99
N GLY A 58 -5.05 -9.53 2.16
CA GLY A 58 -6.36 -10.12 2.33
C GLY A 58 -6.86 -10.78 1.05
N PRO A 59 -7.92 -11.61 1.11
CA PRO A 59 -8.48 -12.30 -0.04
C PRO A 59 -9.03 -11.33 -1.09
N SER A 60 -9.27 -11.82 -2.30
CA SER A 60 -9.88 -11.03 -3.35
C SER A 60 -11.27 -10.54 -2.92
N GLY A 61 -11.57 -9.27 -3.19
CA GLY A 61 -12.87 -8.67 -2.88
C GLY A 61 -13.08 -8.27 -1.41
N CYS A 62 -12.09 -8.40 -0.51
CA CYS A 62 -12.22 -7.98 0.90
C CYS A 62 -12.18 -6.45 1.12
N GLY A 63 -11.98 -5.64 0.07
CA GLY A 63 -12.04 -4.18 0.18
C GLY A 63 -10.72 -3.44 0.16
N LYS A 64 -9.57 -4.09 -0.13
CA LYS A 64 -8.23 -3.44 -0.17
C LYS A 64 -8.18 -2.21 -1.08
N SER A 65 -8.57 -2.37 -2.34
CA SER A 65 -8.58 -1.24 -3.29
C SER A 65 -9.68 -0.22 -2.96
N THR A 66 -10.75 -0.63 -2.27
CA THR A 66 -11.77 0.28 -1.75
C THR A 66 -11.18 1.16 -0.65
N LEU A 67 -10.48 0.58 0.32
CA LEU A 67 -9.77 1.31 1.37
C LEU A 67 -8.81 2.34 0.78
N LEU A 68 -8.00 1.92 -0.20
CA LEU A 68 -7.07 2.81 -0.88
C LEU A 68 -7.78 3.99 -1.55
N ARG A 69 -8.92 3.74 -2.25
CA ARG A 69 -9.71 4.81 -2.90
C ARG A 69 -10.32 5.77 -1.91
N LEU A 70 -10.77 5.30 -0.75
CA LEU A 70 -11.31 6.16 0.31
C LEU A 70 -10.22 7.11 0.84
N ILE A 71 -9.02 6.62 1.13
CA ILE A 71 -7.90 7.46 1.60
C ILE A 71 -7.44 8.43 0.51
N ALA A 72 -7.52 8.03 -0.78
CA ALA A 72 -7.19 8.90 -1.91
C ALA A 72 -8.22 10.00 -2.18
N GLY A 73 -9.39 10.00 -1.52
CA GLY A 73 -10.51 10.87 -1.86
C GLY A 73 -11.13 10.57 -3.23
N LEU A 74 -10.93 9.35 -3.74
CA LEU A 74 -11.53 8.88 -5.01
C LEU A 74 -12.90 8.22 -4.80
N ASP A 75 -13.26 8.01 -3.55
CA ASP A 75 -14.55 7.50 -3.10
C ASP A 75 -14.82 8.04 -1.69
N ALA A 76 -16.08 8.07 -1.27
CA ALA A 76 -16.48 8.55 0.04
C ALA A 76 -16.88 7.40 0.97
N PRO A 77 -16.54 7.44 2.26
CA PRO A 77 -17.01 6.45 3.22
C PRO A 77 -18.53 6.53 3.37
N SER A 78 -19.17 5.40 3.67
CA SER A 78 -20.61 5.33 3.98
C SER A 78 -20.90 5.65 5.45
N GLY A 79 -19.89 5.57 6.30
CA GLY A 79 -19.89 5.91 7.72
C GLY A 79 -18.48 6.12 8.22
N GLY A 80 -18.32 6.73 9.39
CA GLY A 80 -17.02 7.06 9.96
C GLY A 80 -16.37 8.28 9.31
N ALA A 81 -15.09 8.48 9.62
CA ALA A 81 -14.32 9.64 9.14
C ALA A 81 -12.88 9.24 8.75
N ILE A 82 -12.33 9.96 7.77
CA ILE A 82 -10.92 9.84 7.36
C ILE A 82 -10.28 11.21 7.41
N THR A 83 -9.15 11.31 8.08
CA THR A 83 -8.35 12.53 8.15
C THR A 83 -6.91 12.25 7.69
N ILE A 84 -6.32 13.25 7.01
CA ILE A 84 -4.89 13.28 6.66
C ILE A 84 -4.33 14.56 7.27
N ASP A 85 -3.24 14.45 8.02
CA ASP A 85 -2.62 15.56 8.75
C ASP A 85 -3.66 16.34 9.58
N GLY A 86 -4.59 15.62 10.24
CA GLY A 86 -5.66 16.18 11.09
C GLY A 86 -6.80 16.88 10.34
N SER A 87 -6.79 16.88 9.01
CA SER A 87 -7.85 17.50 8.18
C SER A 87 -8.59 16.43 7.37
N GLY A 88 -9.92 16.57 7.26
CA GLY A 88 -10.76 15.66 6.48
C GLY A 88 -10.27 15.48 5.04
N VAL A 89 -10.47 14.29 4.50
CA VAL A 89 -10.15 13.97 3.10
C VAL A 89 -11.18 14.64 2.19
N SER A 90 -10.69 15.35 1.18
CA SER A 90 -11.50 15.96 0.12
C SER A 90 -11.45 15.15 -1.17
N ASP A 91 -12.34 15.46 -2.13
CA ASP A 91 -12.32 14.88 -3.46
C ASP A 91 -10.94 15.11 -4.12
N THR A 92 -10.32 14.04 -4.58
CA THR A 92 -8.97 14.07 -5.19
C THR A 92 -7.94 14.82 -4.32
N ASP A 93 -7.76 14.36 -3.10
CA ASP A 93 -6.90 15.01 -2.11
C ASP A 93 -5.46 15.17 -2.61
N GLU A 94 -4.97 16.41 -2.65
CA GLU A 94 -3.63 16.71 -3.17
C GLU A 94 -2.50 16.18 -2.27
N ARG A 95 -2.79 15.86 -1.00
CA ARG A 95 -1.84 15.24 -0.06
C ARG A 95 -1.54 13.79 -0.38
N THR A 96 -2.36 13.15 -1.24
CA THR A 96 -2.19 11.77 -1.64
C THR A 96 -1.71 11.63 -3.08
N ALA A 97 -0.98 10.55 -3.37
CA ALA A 97 -0.72 10.09 -4.72
C ALA A 97 -0.92 8.58 -4.82
N VAL A 98 -1.45 8.12 -5.95
CA VAL A 98 -1.74 6.71 -6.19
C VAL A 98 -0.88 6.18 -7.33
N ALA A 99 -0.20 5.05 -7.09
CA ALA A 99 0.37 4.22 -8.14
C ALA A 99 -0.42 2.92 -8.23
N PHE A 100 -0.99 2.65 -9.40
CA PHE A 100 -1.82 1.48 -9.64
C PHE A 100 -1.00 0.30 -10.16
N GLN A 101 -1.58 -0.88 -10.11
CA GLN A 101 -1.03 -2.13 -10.66
C GLN A 101 -0.65 -1.96 -12.14
N GLU A 102 -1.54 -1.36 -12.93
CA GLU A 102 -1.20 -0.92 -14.28
C GLU A 102 -0.57 0.47 -14.23
N PRO A 103 0.53 0.74 -14.94
CA PRO A 103 1.21 2.05 -14.91
C PRO A 103 0.34 3.23 -15.32
N ARG A 104 -0.71 3.01 -16.12
CA ARG A 104 -1.64 4.04 -16.62
C ARG A 104 -0.94 5.28 -17.15
N LEU A 105 0.18 5.07 -17.86
CA LEU A 105 0.88 6.15 -18.53
C LEU A 105 0.12 6.57 -19.79
N LEU A 106 0.15 7.87 -20.11
CA LEU A 106 -0.42 8.38 -21.35
C LEU A 106 0.45 7.93 -22.54
N PRO A 107 -0.08 7.09 -23.45
CA PRO A 107 0.74 6.43 -24.48
C PRO A 107 1.31 7.38 -25.53
N TRP A 108 0.72 8.57 -25.69
CA TRP A 108 1.20 9.62 -26.60
C TRP A 108 2.23 10.57 -25.99
N ARG A 109 2.52 10.44 -24.69
CA ARG A 109 3.53 11.24 -23.98
C ARG A 109 4.78 10.44 -23.73
N THR A 110 5.93 11.12 -23.65
CA THR A 110 7.19 10.52 -23.20
C THR A 110 7.14 10.19 -21.71
N LEU A 111 8.11 9.40 -21.21
CA LEU A 111 8.21 9.13 -19.76
C LEU A 111 8.39 10.43 -18.98
N ALA A 112 9.24 11.34 -19.43
CA ALA A 112 9.41 12.65 -18.79
C ALA A 112 8.11 13.45 -18.74
N GLN A 113 7.35 13.49 -19.84
CA GLN A 113 6.06 14.16 -19.89
C GLN A 113 4.99 13.50 -19.03
N ASN A 114 5.06 12.17 -18.83
CA ASN A 114 4.18 11.45 -17.92
C ASN A 114 4.50 11.80 -16.46
N VAL A 115 5.78 11.85 -16.09
CA VAL A 115 6.22 12.23 -14.73
C VAL A 115 5.85 13.70 -14.46
N GLU A 116 6.03 14.58 -15.44
CA GLU A 116 5.68 16.00 -15.32
C GLU A 116 4.20 16.24 -14.96
N LEU A 117 3.29 15.36 -15.37
CA LEU A 117 1.87 15.44 -14.99
C LEU A 117 1.63 15.36 -13.49
N GLY A 118 2.53 14.70 -12.77
CA GLY A 118 2.47 14.58 -11.31
C GLY A 118 2.88 15.85 -10.58
N LEU A 119 3.64 16.75 -11.21
CA LEU A 119 4.16 17.94 -10.53
C LEU A 119 3.04 18.86 -10.05
N PRO A 120 3.15 19.40 -8.82
CA PRO A 120 2.14 20.30 -8.27
C PRO A 120 2.03 21.59 -9.10
N ARG A 121 0.83 22.14 -9.14
CA ARG A 121 0.55 23.40 -9.88
C ARG A 121 1.32 24.60 -9.31
N SER A 122 1.72 24.53 -8.04
CA SER A 122 2.54 25.54 -7.38
C SER A 122 3.97 25.61 -7.92
N LEU A 123 4.52 24.51 -8.44
CA LEU A 123 5.85 24.48 -9.05
C LEU A 123 5.80 25.17 -10.42
N ARG A 124 6.23 26.44 -10.46
CA ARG A 124 6.22 27.28 -11.65
C ARG A 124 7.62 27.35 -12.28
N GLY A 125 7.61 27.63 -13.59
CA GLY A 125 8.84 27.78 -14.37
C GLY A 125 9.26 26.48 -15.08
N LYS A 126 9.47 26.58 -16.39
CA LYS A 126 9.82 25.42 -17.24
C LYS A 126 11.12 24.74 -16.80
N ALA A 127 12.12 25.53 -16.40
CA ALA A 127 13.42 25.01 -15.94
C ALA A 127 13.30 24.21 -14.66
N ALA A 128 12.64 24.74 -13.61
CA ALA A 128 12.45 24.05 -12.35
C ALA A 128 11.63 22.75 -12.48
N ARG A 129 10.59 22.76 -13.34
CA ARG A 129 9.81 21.55 -13.64
C ARG A 129 10.65 20.49 -14.35
N ALA A 130 11.46 20.89 -15.34
CA ALA A 130 12.36 19.99 -16.07
C ALA A 130 13.43 19.40 -15.14
N GLU A 131 14.00 20.19 -14.24
CA GLU A 131 14.96 19.76 -13.23
C GLU A 131 14.36 18.70 -12.30
N ARG A 132 13.19 18.97 -11.71
CA ARG A 132 12.52 18.01 -10.81
C ARG A 132 12.13 16.72 -11.51
N VAL A 133 11.65 16.77 -12.77
CA VAL A 133 11.41 15.58 -13.57
C VAL A 133 12.70 14.79 -13.81
N GLY A 134 13.80 15.47 -14.11
CA GLY A 134 15.11 14.83 -14.29
C GLY A 134 15.60 14.14 -13.01
N GLU A 135 15.43 14.77 -11.84
CA GLU A 135 15.74 14.16 -10.52
C GLU A 135 14.94 12.89 -10.30
N LEU A 136 13.63 12.94 -10.48
CA LEU A 136 12.74 11.80 -10.30
C LEU A 136 13.04 10.65 -11.25
N LEU A 137 13.34 10.95 -12.52
CA LEU A 137 13.74 9.92 -13.48
C LEU A 137 15.09 9.29 -13.12
N ARG A 138 16.06 10.08 -12.64
CA ARG A 138 17.34 9.54 -12.11
C ARG A 138 17.11 8.65 -10.89
N LEU A 139 16.24 9.10 -9.95
CA LEU A 139 15.90 8.36 -8.75
C LEU A 139 15.36 6.95 -9.07
N VAL A 140 14.53 6.81 -10.11
CA VAL A 140 13.99 5.52 -10.56
C VAL A 140 14.85 4.86 -11.66
N GLY A 141 16.04 5.39 -11.99
CA GLY A 141 16.98 4.85 -12.99
C GLY A 141 16.45 4.87 -14.42
N LEU A 142 15.70 5.92 -14.81
CA LEU A 142 15.07 6.09 -16.11
C LEU A 142 15.51 7.36 -16.87
N ASP A 143 16.56 8.05 -16.43
CA ASP A 143 17.11 9.24 -17.07
C ASP A 143 17.47 9.00 -18.53
N HIS A 144 18.06 7.82 -18.84
CA HIS A 144 18.42 7.38 -20.19
C HIS A 144 17.20 7.17 -21.12
N ALA A 145 16.01 6.94 -20.56
CA ALA A 145 14.77 6.66 -21.28
C ALA A 145 13.75 7.82 -21.24
N ALA A 146 14.14 8.99 -20.75
CA ALA A 146 13.24 10.13 -20.53
C ALA A 146 12.41 10.54 -21.75
N ALA A 147 12.98 10.44 -22.95
CA ALA A 147 12.35 10.79 -24.23
C ALA A 147 11.51 9.65 -24.84
N GLN A 148 11.59 8.41 -24.32
CA GLN A 148 10.85 7.27 -24.83
C GLN A 148 9.38 7.33 -24.41
N ARG A 149 8.52 6.70 -25.22
CA ARG A 149 7.09 6.54 -24.93
C ARG A 149 6.80 5.22 -24.25
N PRO A 150 5.65 5.04 -23.55
CA PRO A 150 5.32 3.80 -22.85
C PRO A 150 5.43 2.52 -23.68
N ARG A 151 5.11 2.60 -24.98
CA ARG A 151 5.21 1.46 -25.94
C ARG A 151 6.64 1.06 -26.30
N GLU A 152 7.63 1.90 -25.98
CA GLU A 152 9.05 1.74 -26.34
C GLU A 152 9.87 1.22 -25.17
N VAL A 153 9.24 0.96 -24.02
CA VAL A 153 9.89 0.55 -22.77
C VAL A 153 9.30 -0.75 -22.22
N SER A 154 10.05 -1.42 -21.36
CA SER A 154 9.54 -2.63 -20.66
C SER A 154 8.46 -2.28 -19.64
N GLY A 155 7.65 -3.28 -19.24
CA GLY A 155 6.65 -3.12 -18.18
C GLY A 155 7.24 -2.60 -16.86
N GLY A 156 8.40 -3.10 -16.46
CA GLY A 156 9.10 -2.61 -15.26
C GLY A 156 9.58 -1.16 -15.39
N MET A 157 10.00 -0.71 -16.58
CA MET A 157 10.32 0.71 -16.83
C MET A 157 9.06 1.57 -16.75
N ALA A 158 7.96 1.12 -17.35
CA ALA A 158 6.68 1.82 -17.25
C ALA A 158 6.19 1.93 -15.80
N GLN A 159 6.37 0.87 -15.00
CA GLN A 159 5.99 0.88 -13.57
C GLN A 159 6.86 1.87 -12.78
N ARG A 160 8.18 1.91 -13.01
CA ARG A 160 9.07 2.90 -12.41
C ARG A 160 8.70 4.34 -12.79
N ALA A 161 8.31 4.59 -14.03
CA ALA A 161 7.84 5.89 -14.47
C ALA A 161 6.50 6.28 -13.81
N SER A 162 5.60 5.31 -13.58
CA SER A 162 4.35 5.52 -12.84
C SER A 162 4.62 5.90 -11.37
N LEU A 163 5.58 5.21 -10.73
CA LEU A 163 6.02 5.53 -9.38
C LEU A 163 6.63 6.95 -9.32
N ALA A 164 7.53 7.29 -10.25
CA ALA A 164 8.10 8.63 -10.36
C ALA A 164 7.03 9.72 -10.54
N ARG A 165 5.97 9.44 -11.33
CA ARG A 165 4.83 10.35 -11.50
C ARG A 165 4.05 10.54 -10.20
N ALA A 166 3.85 9.48 -9.42
CA ALA A 166 3.20 9.59 -8.12
C ALA A 166 4.04 10.42 -7.13
N LEU A 167 5.35 10.16 -7.06
CA LEU A 167 6.29 10.91 -6.23
C LEU A 167 6.44 12.39 -6.67
N ALA A 168 6.25 12.68 -7.97
CA ALA A 168 6.31 14.05 -8.48
C ALA A 168 5.29 14.98 -7.82
N ARG A 169 4.19 14.44 -7.31
CA ARG A 169 3.17 15.19 -6.57
C ARG A 169 3.65 15.67 -5.19
N ASN A 170 4.76 15.13 -4.70
CA ASN A 170 5.26 15.35 -3.34
C ASN A 170 4.20 15.06 -2.26
N PRO A 171 3.63 13.85 -2.26
CA PRO A 171 2.49 13.53 -1.39
C PRO A 171 2.94 13.32 0.07
N SER A 172 2.06 13.67 1.04
CA SER A 172 2.21 13.22 2.43
C SER A 172 1.99 11.72 2.56
N VAL A 173 1.11 11.16 1.69
CA VAL A 173 0.75 9.74 1.69
C VAL A 173 0.81 9.16 0.28
N LEU A 174 1.67 8.15 0.09
CA LEU A 174 1.78 7.39 -1.15
C LEU A 174 0.96 6.10 -1.04
N LEU A 175 0.03 5.93 -1.96
CA LEU A 175 -0.89 4.79 -2.02
C LEU A 175 -0.50 3.88 -3.18
N LEU A 176 -0.17 2.63 -2.88
CA LEU A 176 0.33 1.65 -3.85
C LEU A 176 -0.67 0.49 -3.95
N ASP A 177 -1.33 0.33 -5.10
CA ASP A 177 -2.30 -0.75 -5.36
C ASP A 177 -1.65 -1.83 -6.21
N GLU A 178 -1.21 -2.92 -5.59
CA GLU A 178 -0.49 -4.06 -6.21
C GLU A 178 0.64 -3.63 -7.16
N PRO A 179 1.56 -2.74 -6.73
CA PRO A 179 2.48 -2.04 -7.62
C PRO A 179 3.49 -2.96 -8.33
N PHE A 180 3.65 -4.20 -7.86
CA PHE A 180 4.62 -5.14 -8.40
C PHE A 180 3.98 -6.42 -8.97
N GLY A 181 2.65 -6.53 -8.93
CA GLY A 181 1.92 -7.74 -9.31
C GLY A 181 2.13 -8.17 -10.78
N ALA A 182 2.31 -7.21 -11.69
CA ALA A 182 2.52 -7.47 -13.12
C ALA A 182 3.99 -7.71 -13.52
N LEU A 183 4.94 -7.72 -12.56
CA LEU A 183 6.37 -7.82 -12.82
C LEU A 183 6.86 -9.27 -12.70
N ASP A 184 7.87 -9.64 -13.50
CA ASP A 184 8.63 -10.88 -13.28
C ASP A 184 9.36 -10.86 -11.93
N ALA A 185 9.73 -12.03 -11.43
CA ALA A 185 10.27 -12.17 -10.08
C ALA A 185 11.53 -11.31 -9.84
N LEU A 186 12.47 -11.25 -10.79
CA LEU A 186 13.70 -10.49 -10.63
C LEU A 186 13.45 -8.98 -10.67
N THR A 187 12.62 -8.52 -11.58
CA THR A 187 12.23 -7.11 -11.68
C THR A 187 11.47 -6.68 -10.42
N ARG A 188 10.59 -7.55 -9.88
CA ARG A 188 9.85 -7.31 -8.63
C ARG A 188 10.81 -7.07 -7.46
N LEU A 189 11.80 -7.94 -7.24
CA LEU A 189 12.79 -7.78 -6.18
C LEU A 189 13.52 -6.43 -6.30
N ARG A 190 13.99 -6.08 -7.48
CA ARG A 190 14.66 -4.79 -7.73
C ARG A 190 13.76 -3.59 -7.47
N MET A 191 12.48 -3.71 -7.78
CA MET A 191 11.50 -2.64 -7.54
C MET A 191 11.18 -2.46 -6.06
N GLN A 192 11.15 -3.54 -5.30
CA GLN A 192 10.98 -3.51 -3.85
C GLN A 192 12.18 -2.81 -3.19
N ASP A 193 13.41 -3.18 -3.60
CA ASP A 193 14.62 -2.54 -3.10
C ASP A 193 14.65 -1.05 -3.47
N LEU A 194 14.31 -0.70 -4.71
CA LEU A 194 14.19 0.69 -5.15
C LEU A 194 13.17 1.50 -4.31
N LEU A 195 12.02 0.92 -3.97
CA LEU A 195 11.03 1.57 -3.11
C LEU A 195 11.60 1.87 -1.72
N LEU A 196 12.39 0.95 -1.15
CA LEU A 196 13.05 1.15 0.13
C LEU A 196 14.12 2.24 0.05
N ASP A 197 14.92 2.28 -1.02
CA ASP A 197 15.94 3.32 -1.24
C ASP A 197 15.30 4.70 -1.36
N ILE A 198 14.20 4.81 -2.13
CA ILE A 198 13.42 6.05 -2.24
C ILE A 198 12.88 6.48 -0.89
N HIS A 199 12.27 5.56 -0.16
CA HIS A 199 11.70 5.84 1.15
C HIS A 199 12.77 6.23 2.20
N ALA A 200 13.97 5.67 2.11
CA ALA A 200 15.09 6.04 2.97
C ALA A 200 15.60 7.46 2.69
N ALA A 201 15.59 7.87 1.40
CA ALA A 201 16.01 9.20 0.98
C ALA A 201 14.96 10.29 1.28
N GLU A 202 13.69 9.99 1.02
CA GLU A 202 12.56 10.91 1.24
C GLU A 202 11.43 10.15 1.98
N PRO A 203 11.48 10.10 3.34
CA PRO A 203 10.49 9.35 4.12
C PRO A 203 9.06 9.86 3.88
N THR A 204 8.25 9.06 3.20
CA THR A 204 6.85 9.33 2.89
C THR A 204 5.99 8.25 3.55
N THR A 205 4.83 8.59 4.09
CA THR A 205 3.90 7.57 4.59
C THR A 205 3.38 6.74 3.43
N ILE A 206 3.47 5.40 3.52
CA ILE A 206 3.07 4.50 2.43
C ILE A 206 2.00 3.54 2.91
N LEU A 207 0.89 3.45 2.17
CA LEU A 207 -0.05 2.34 2.26
C LEU A 207 0.12 1.47 1.02
N LEU A 208 0.57 0.24 1.22
CA LEU A 208 0.79 -0.75 0.17
C LEU A 208 -0.30 -1.82 0.22
N VAL A 209 -1.08 -1.95 -0.83
CA VAL A 209 -2.00 -3.07 -1.04
C VAL A 209 -1.31 -4.14 -1.85
N THR A 210 -1.29 -5.37 -1.35
CA THR A 210 -0.70 -6.51 -2.05
C THR A 210 -1.39 -7.82 -1.68
N HIS A 211 -1.30 -8.82 -2.54
CA HIS A 211 -1.66 -10.21 -2.24
C HIS A 211 -0.44 -11.07 -1.88
N ASP A 212 0.76 -10.51 -1.98
CA ASP A 212 2.02 -11.20 -1.70
C ASP A 212 2.46 -10.93 -0.25
N VAL A 213 2.39 -11.97 0.58
CA VAL A 213 2.76 -11.91 2.00
C VAL A 213 4.25 -11.62 2.20
N GLU A 214 5.12 -12.15 1.32
CA GLU A 214 6.57 -11.92 1.39
C GLU A 214 6.91 -10.47 1.10
N GLU A 215 6.24 -9.87 0.10
CA GLU A 215 6.34 -8.46 -0.20
C GLU A 215 5.92 -7.58 0.99
N ALA A 216 4.77 -7.89 1.59
CA ALA A 216 4.27 -7.16 2.75
C ALA A 216 5.25 -7.20 3.92
N LEU A 217 5.80 -8.39 4.25
CA LEU A 217 6.75 -8.57 5.32
C LEU A 217 8.13 -7.94 5.03
N TYR A 218 8.55 -7.92 3.77
CA TYR A 218 9.81 -7.30 3.39
C TYR A 218 9.77 -5.78 3.50
N LEU A 219 8.68 -5.16 3.05
CA LEU A 219 8.58 -3.71 2.90
C LEU A 219 8.00 -3.00 4.13
N ALA A 220 6.96 -3.57 4.77
CA ALA A 220 6.15 -2.84 5.71
C ALA A 220 6.67 -2.88 7.15
N ASP A 221 6.36 -1.85 7.92
CA ASP A 221 6.54 -1.83 9.38
C ASP A 221 5.39 -2.56 10.10
N ARG A 222 4.19 -2.49 9.51
CA ARG A 222 3.00 -3.22 9.96
C ARG A 222 2.25 -3.80 8.76
N VAL A 223 1.66 -4.96 9.01
CA VAL A 223 0.77 -5.62 8.04
C VAL A 223 -0.63 -5.71 8.63
N LEU A 224 -1.60 -5.20 7.88
CA LEU A 224 -3.02 -5.32 8.19
C LEU A 224 -3.60 -6.47 7.38
N LEU A 225 -4.16 -7.46 8.05
CA LEU A 225 -4.88 -8.55 7.42
C LEU A 225 -6.36 -8.20 7.36
N LEU A 226 -6.89 -7.98 6.17
CA LEU A 226 -8.32 -7.79 5.95
C LEU A 226 -9.01 -9.13 5.69
N ARG A 227 -10.18 -9.31 6.32
CA ARG A 227 -11.09 -10.42 6.05
C ARG A 227 -12.13 -10.05 4.98
N SER A 228 -12.70 -11.04 4.34
CA SER A 228 -13.83 -10.83 3.44
C SER A 228 -15.15 -10.94 4.21
N LEU A 229 -15.86 -9.83 4.39
CA LEU A 229 -17.15 -9.79 5.07
C LEU A 229 -18.23 -10.60 4.35
N ALA A 230 -18.01 -10.94 3.07
CA ALA A 230 -18.97 -11.74 2.29
C ALA A 230 -19.00 -13.23 2.68
N VAL A 231 -17.92 -13.74 3.27
CA VAL A 231 -17.75 -15.14 3.65
C VAL A 231 -17.43 -15.32 5.13
N ASP A 232 -17.35 -14.26 5.91
CA ASP A 232 -17.11 -14.33 7.35
C ASP A 232 -18.38 -14.87 8.03
N PRO A 233 -18.26 -15.90 8.90
CA PRO A 233 -19.39 -16.46 9.63
C PRO A 233 -19.95 -15.51 10.69
N ASP A 234 -19.15 -14.53 11.15
CA ASP A 234 -19.57 -13.51 12.11
C ASP A 234 -20.12 -12.28 11.36
N PRO A 235 -21.44 -12.03 11.41
CA PRO A 235 -22.09 -10.93 10.70
C PRO A 235 -21.64 -9.56 11.26
N ASP A 236 -21.07 -9.49 12.46
CA ASP A 236 -20.62 -8.24 13.11
C ASP A 236 -19.10 -8.08 13.08
N ALA A 237 -18.38 -8.96 12.40
CA ALA A 237 -16.93 -8.90 12.33
C ALA A 237 -16.43 -7.60 11.69
N ALA A 238 -15.48 -6.91 12.35
CA ALA A 238 -14.75 -5.80 11.77
C ALA A 238 -13.87 -6.25 10.59
N SER A 239 -13.61 -5.36 9.63
CA SER A 239 -12.84 -5.70 8.42
C SER A 239 -11.38 -6.08 8.70
N ILE A 240 -10.77 -5.57 9.77
CA ILE A 240 -9.40 -5.95 10.16
C ILE A 240 -9.45 -7.22 11.00
N ALA A 241 -8.90 -8.30 10.46
CA ALA A 241 -8.76 -9.56 11.18
C ALA A 241 -7.59 -9.53 12.15
N ARG A 242 -6.45 -9.00 11.71
CA ARG A 242 -5.21 -8.89 12.50
C ARG A 242 -4.38 -7.68 12.08
N THR A 243 -3.60 -7.15 13.03
CA THR A 243 -2.52 -6.20 12.79
C THR A 243 -1.23 -6.80 13.30
N ILE A 244 -0.24 -6.94 12.43
CA ILE A 244 1.06 -7.56 12.73
C ILE A 244 2.15 -6.51 12.58
N SER A 245 2.92 -6.28 13.64
CA SER A 245 4.15 -5.47 13.57
C SER A 245 5.29 -6.31 13.04
N VAL A 246 6.00 -5.82 12.03
CA VAL A 246 7.12 -6.53 11.43
C VAL A 246 8.42 -6.01 12.04
N PRO A 247 9.16 -6.84 12.78
CA PRO A 247 10.39 -6.42 13.44
C PRO A 247 11.54 -6.23 12.45
N GLY A 248 12.61 -5.57 12.92
CA GLY A 248 13.85 -5.40 12.18
C GLY A 248 13.91 -4.11 11.36
N ILE A 249 15.14 -3.73 11.02
CA ILE A 249 15.47 -2.54 10.22
C ILE A 249 15.38 -2.92 8.74
N ARG A 250 14.88 -2.01 7.91
CA ARG A 250 14.83 -2.16 6.45
C ARG A 250 16.16 -1.74 5.79
N PRO A 251 16.63 -2.42 4.73
CA PRO A 251 16.05 -3.64 4.14
C PRO A 251 16.24 -4.85 5.05
N ARG A 252 15.21 -5.72 5.13
CA ARG A 252 15.22 -6.94 5.93
C ARG A 252 15.89 -8.09 5.18
N ASP A 253 16.45 -9.04 5.93
CA ASP A 253 16.89 -10.30 5.33
C ASP A 253 15.66 -11.16 4.96
N ARG A 254 15.51 -11.48 3.69
CA ARG A 254 14.41 -12.32 3.17
C ARG A 254 14.46 -13.76 3.72
N ALA A 255 15.63 -14.18 4.22
CA ALA A 255 15.85 -15.50 4.82
C ALA A 255 15.67 -15.51 6.36
N ASP A 256 15.30 -14.41 6.99
CA ASP A 256 15.16 -14.30 8.44
C ASP A 256 14.07 -15.26 8.96
N ARG A 257 14.42 -16.05 9.99
CA ARG A 257 13.51 -17.04 10.60
C ARG A 257 12.32 -16.39 11.32
N GLY A 258 12.47 -15.19 11.85
CA GLY A 258 11.37 -14.43 12.46
C GLY A 258 10.34 -14.04 11.41
N ILE A 259 10.79 -13.62 10.23
CA ILE A 259 9.94 -13.33 9.06
C ILE A 259 9.19 -14.58 8.62
N ALA A 260 9.85 -15.75 8.59
CA ALA A 260 9.20 -17.01 8.22
C ALA A 260 8.03 -17.37 9.15
N LYS A 261 8.14 -17.10 10.47
CA LYS A 261 7.04 -17.30 11.42
C LYS A 261 5.86 -16.37 11.14
N LEU A 262 6.13 -15.08 10.91
CA LEU A 262 5.08 -14.10 10.57
C LEU A 262 4.40 -14.44 9.24
N ARG A 263 5.16 -14.96 8.28
CA ARG A 263 4.62 -15.46 7.01
C ARG A 263 3.62 -16.59 7.23
N ALA A 264 3.97 -17.59 8.06
CA ALA A 264 3.06 -18.69 8.38
C ALA A 264 1.78 -18.19 9.05
N GLU A 265 1.89 -17.25 9.99
CA GLU A 265 0.75 -16.63 10.68
C GLU A 265 -0.18 -15.86 9.72
N LEU A 266 0.38 -15.13 8.76
CA LEU A 266 -0.40 -14.42 7.75
C LEU A 266 -1.08 -15.37 6.77
N LEU A 267 -0.39 -16.42 6.31
CA LEU A 267 -0.95 -17.43 5.41
C LEU A 267 -2.11 -18.19 6.07
N GLU A 268 -1.96 -18.58 7.35
CA GLU A 268 -3.05 -19.16 8.13
C GLU A 268 -4.26 -18.21 8.21
N GLY A 269 -4.02 -16.93 8.48
CA GLY A 269 -5.09 -15.92 8.51
C GLY A 269 -5.74 -15.65 7.13
N LEU A 270 -5.06 -16.01 6.04
CA LEU A 270 -5.61 -15.99 4.68
C LEU A 270 -6.34 -17.31 4.32
N GLY A 271 -6.40 -18.28 5.23
CA GLY A 271 -7.02 -19.59 5.00
C GLY A 271 -6.15 -20.56 4.18
N VAL A 272 -4.83 -20.32 4.13
CA VAL A 272 -3.86 -21.23 3.51
C VAL A 272 -3.27 -22.13 4.60
N ASP A 273 -3.60 -23.42 4.57
CA ASP A 273 -2.99 -24.40 5.48
C ASP A 273 -1.48 -24.51 5.22
N THR A 274 -0.70 -24.06 6.19
CA THR A 274 0.76 -24.14 6.15
C THR A 274 1.31 -25.46 6.70
N HIS A 275 0.46 -26.28 7.33
CA HIS A 275 0.77 -27.61 7.82
C HIS A 275 0.12 -28.67 6.91
N HIS A 276 0.88 -29.25 6.01
CA HIS A 276 0.52 -30.58 5.48
C HIS A 276 0.67 -31.56 6.64
N SER A 277 -0.45 -31.94 7.26
CA SER A 277 -0.49 -33.13 8.12
C SER A 277 -0.17 -34.28 7.19
N ASP A 278 1.05 -34.86 7.30
CA ASP A 278 1.40 -36.15 6.74
C ASP A 278 0.51 -37.21 7.42
N THR A 279 -0.72 -37.32 6.99
CA THR A 279 -1.53 -38.51 7.21
C THR A 279 -1.11 -39.53 6.15
N LEU A 280 0.10 -40.09 6.32
CA LEU A 280 0.41 -41.39 5.78
C LEU A 280 -0.45 -42.39 6.57
N GLU A 281 -1.66 -42.59 6.13
CA GLU A 281 -2.40 -43.80 6.50
C GLU A 281 -1.62 -45.01 6.02
N THR A 282 -0.98 -45.69 6.98
CA THR A 282 -0.45 -47.03 6.84
C THR A 282 -1.60 -47.96 6.42
N ARG A 283 -1.54 -48.51 5.23
CA ARG A 283 -2.21 -49.72 4.85
C ARG A 283 -1.20 -50.83 4.66
#